data_5e283a46f68b9237f816eaca14952790
#
_entry.id   5e283a46f68b9237f816eaca14952790
#
_cell.length_a   1.000
_cell.length_b   1.000
_cell.length_c   1.000
_cell.angle_alpha   90.00
_cell.angle_beta   90.00
_cell.angle_gamma   90.00
#
_symmetry.space_group_name_H-M   'P 1'
#
loop_
_entity.id
_entity.type
_entity.pdbx_description
1 polymer ?
#
loop_
_entity_poly.entity_id
_entity_poly.type
_entity_poly.pdbx_seq_one_letter_code
_entity_poly.pdbx_strand_id
1 'polypeptide(L)'
;MRLKSTLVTAVSAVLIAGVALLSSASAASPADPSAPNGPPAGFVSALAVTPADVGTIFQPIQPCRIVDTRNSASGTLGNGGSRSFTVRGTFGFVAQGGNPSGCGVPTSATAVSVSVTTTQSAGAGYLIGWPFGQPQPNTSFGTYNAGLGMTVGADFILRATGAEPSLTIANYGGPTHLIIDVSGYYEPQLAGFVEQDGTLTYSSGRITAVSHPSVGNYDITFDRTVS
;
A
#
# COMPACT_ATOMS: atom_id res chain seq x y z
N MET A 1 3.72 -17.01 -21.26
CA MET A 1 3.68 -18.44 -20.93
C MET A 1 2.58 -18.60 -19.87
N ARG A 2 1.45 -19.21 -20.22
CA ARG A 2 0.31 -19.37 -19.29
C ARG A 2 0.55 -20.61 -18.46
N LEU A 3 0.86 -20.46 -17.17
CA LEU A 3 0.86 -21.58 -16.23
C LEU A 3 -0.58 -21.76 -15.72
N LYS A 4 -1.21 -22.88 -16.08
CA LYS A 4 -2.44 -23.33 -15.43
C LYS A 4 -2.03 -24.02 -14.12
N SER A 5 -2.32 -23.38 -13.00
CA SER A 5 -2.20 -24.02 -11.69
C SER A 5 -3.59 -24.56 -11.32
N THR A 6 -3.73 -25.86 -11.38
CA THR A 6 -4.90 -26.56 -10.85
C THR A 6 -4.68 -26.72 -9.35
N LEU A 7 -5.34 -25.91 -8.54
CA LEU A 7 -5.27 -26.00 -7.10
C LEU A 7 -6.37 -26.96 -6.61
N VAL A 8 -5.93 -28.10 -6.12
CA VAL A 8 -6.75 -29.06 -5.38
C VAL A 8 -7.10 -28.45 -4.02
N THR A 9 -8.38 -28.50 -3.69
CA THR A 9 -9.03 -27.97 -2.51
C THR A 9 -8.30 -28.32 -1.20
N ALA A 10 -7.77 -27.33 -0.51
CA ALA A 10 -7.59 -27.39 0.94
C ALA A 10 -8.23 -26.14 1.52
N VAL A 11 -9.42 -26.30 2.10
CA VAL A 11 -10.06 -25.27 2.92
C VAL A 11 -9.27 -25.20 4.23
N SER A 12 -8.34 -24.29 4.33
CA SER A 12 -7.71 -23.89 5.60
C SER A 12 -8.39 -22.65 6.10
N ALA A 13 -9.35 -22.86 7.02
CA ALA A 13 -9.90 -21.77 7.81
C ALA A 13 -8.81 -21.24 8.75
N VAL A 14 -8.31 -20.03 8.48
CA VAL A 14 -7.49 -19.30 9.44
C VAL A 14 -8.42 -18.66 10.45
N LEU A 15 -8.45 -19.22 11.67
CA LEU A 15 -9.14 -18.65 12.83
C LEU A 15 -8.31 -17.46 13.33
N ILE A 16 -8.75 -16.24 13.08
CA ILE A 16 -8.24 -15.05 13.78
C ILE A 16 -9.15 -14.83 14.98
N ALA A 17 -8.61 -15.04 16.18
CA ALA A 17 -9.28 -14.72 17.43
C ALA A 17 -9.42 -13.21 17.58
N GLY A 18 -10.60 -12.67 17.28
CA GLY A 18 -10.99 -11.28 17.56
C GLY A 18 -11.75 -11.20 18.88
N VAL A 19 -11.38 -10.22 19.68
CA VAL A 19 -11.98 -9.89 20.99
C VAL A 19 -13.48 -9.62 20.84
N ALA A 20 -14.30 -10.38 21.56
CA ALA A 20 -15.74 -10.22 21.59
C ALA A 20 -16.14 -8.98 22.38
N LEU A 21 -16.78 -8.01 21.73
CA LEU A 21 -17.61 -7.01 22.38
C LEU A 21 -19.03 -7.57 22.51
N LEU A 22 -19.49 -7.69 23.76
CA LEU A 22 -20.83 -8.13 24.14
C LEU A 22 -21.89 -7.20 23.55
N SER A 23 -22.65 -7.68 22.58
CA SER A 23 -23.90 -7.07 22.16
C SER A 23 -25.07 -7.93 22.63
N SER A 24 -26.03 -7.28 23.28
CA SER A 24 -27.23 -7.82 23.89
C SER A 24 -28.02 -8.76 22.98
N ALA A 25 -28.29 -9.95 23.48
CA ALA A 25 -29.15 -10.94 22.84
C ALA A 25 -30.59 -10.45 22.76
N SER A 26 -31.12 -10.32 21.54
CA SER A 26 -32.57 -10.30 21.29
C SER A 26 -33.10 -11.72 21.32
N ALA A 27 -34.14 -11.96 22.09
CA ALA A 27 -34.80 -13.25 22.21
C ALA A 27 -35.34 -13.74 20.86
N ALA A 28 -34.95 -14.95 20.46
CA ALA A 28 -35.45 -15.61 19.27
C ALA A 28 -36.91 -16.04 19.47
N SER A 29 -37.78 -15.72 18.49
CA SER A 29 -39.10 -16.30 18.35
C SER A 29 -39.02 -17.83 18.12
N PRO A 30 -40.00 -18.62 18.58
CA PRO A 30 -39.98 -20.07 18.33
C PRO A 30 -40.14 -20.39 16.83
N ALA A 31 -39.35 -21.34 16.36
CA ALA A 31 -39.31 -21.77 14.96
C ALA A 31 -40.61 -22.48 14.57
N ASP A 32 -41.12 -22.16 13.38
CA ASP A 32 -42.22 -22.83 12.71
C ASP A 32 -41.74 -24.23 12.22
N PRO A 33 -42.40 -25.36 12.62
CA PRO A 33 -41.97 -26.71 12.26
C PRO A 33 -42.31 -27.10 10.80
N SER A 34 -42.83 -26.20 9.98
CA SER A 34 -43.26 -26.50 8.60
C SER A 34 -42.39 -25.90 7.51
N ALA A 35 -41.25 -25.30 7.83
CA ALA A 35 -40.35 -24.74 6.83
C ALA A 35 -39.43 -25.82 6.23
N PRO A 36 -39.45 -26.07 4.90
CA PRO A 36 -38.56 -27.06 4.28
C PRO A 36 -37.13 -26.48 4.23
N ASN A 37 -36.23 -27.16 4.95
CA ASN A 37 -34.76 -27.12 4.80
C ASN A 37 -34.13 -25.78 4.40
N GLY A 38 -34.33 -24.76 5.20
CA GLY A 38 -33.44 -23.59 5.21
C GLY A 38 -32.08 -23.94 5.84
N PRO A 39 -31.01 -23.24 5.51
CA PRO A 39 -29.72 -23.45 6.16
C PRO A 39 -29.87 -23.29 7.68
N PRO A 40 -29.13 -24.08 8.49
CA PRO A 40 -29.27 -24.06 9.93
C PRO A 40 -29.10 -22.64 10.47
N ALA A 41 -30.03 -22.22 11.36
CA ALA A 41 -29.97 -20.93 12.04
C ALA A 41 -28.68 -20.89 12.87
N GLY A 42 -27.71 -20.12 12.42
CA GLY A 42 -26.38 -20.02 13.05
C GLY A 42 -25.28 -19.52 12.13
N PHE A 43 -25.57 -19.31 10.86
CA PHE A 43 -24.64 -18.58 10.00
C PHE A 43 -24.68 -17.11 10.41
N VAL A 44 -23.66 -16.68 11.17
CA VAL A 44 -23.34 -15.26 11.29
C VAL A 44 -23.24 -14.70 9.87
N SER A 45 -24.06 -13.70 9.56
CA SER A 45 -23.86 -12.90 8.33
C SER A 45 -22.37 -12.63 8.23
N ALA A 46 -21.73 -13.07 7.15
CA ALA A 46 -20.35 -12.74 6.89
C ALA A 46 -20.22 -11.23 7.06
N LEU A 47 -19.42 -10.79 8.03
CA LEU A 47 -19.09 -9.37 8.15
C LEU A 47 -18.60 -8.94 6.79
N ALA A 48 -19.24 -7.95 6.20
CA ALA A 48 -18.79 -7.39 4.93
C ALA A 48 -17.39 -6.81 5.16
N VAL A 49 -16.36 -7.57 4.75
CA VAL A 49 -14.98 -7.08 4.79
C VAL A 49 -14.85 -6.01 3.73
N THR A 50 -14.54 -4.80 4.15
CA THR A 50 -14.31 -3.67 3.24
C THR A 50 -12.82 -3.60 2.87
N PRO A 51 -12.44 -2.93 1.78
CA PRO A 51 -11.02 -2.70 1.45
C PRO A 51 -10.21 -2.06 2.59
N ALA A 52 -10.86 -1.30 3.46
CA ALA A 52 -10.23 -0.70 4.64
C ALA A 52 -9.88 -1.72 5.74
N ASP A 53 -10.51 -2.89 5.72
CA ASP A 53 -10.29 -3.95 6.73
C ASP A 53 -9.14 -4.90 6.33
N VAL A 54 -8.58 -4.73 5.13
CA VAL A 54 -7.46 -5.54 4.65
C VAL A 54 -6.14 -4.87 5.03
N GLY A 55 -5.35 -5.56 5.83
CA GLY A 55 -3.99 -5.13 6.19
C GLY A 55 -3.08 -4.98 4.96
N THR A 56 -2.00 -4.25 5.13
CA THR A 56 -0.92 -4.16 4.13
C THR A 56 0.22 -5.09 4.49
N ILE A 57 0.90 -5.62 3.47
CA ILE A 57 2.10 -6.46 3.61
C ILE A 57 3.30 -5.65 3.16
N PHE A 58 4.36 -5.66 3.97
CA PHE A 58 5.66 -5.12 3.59
C PHE A 58 6.37 -6.06 2.61
N GLN A 59 6.86 -5.50 1.51
CA GLN A 59 7.67 -6.18 0.50
C GLN A 59 9.05 -5.53 0.45
N PRO A 60 10.11 -6.21 0.93
CA PRO A 60 11.46 -5.70 0.83
C PRO A 60 11.95 -5.73 -0.61
N ILE A 61 12.75 -4.75 -0.98
CA ILE A 61 13.47 -4.73 -2.26
C ILE A 61 14.94 -4.41 -2.02
N GLN A 62 15.79 -4.67 -3.02
CA GLN A 62 17.17 -4.18 -2.96
C GLN A 62 17.15 -2.65 -2.87
N PRO A 63 17.88 -2.05 -1.92
CA PRO A 63 17.93 -0.60 -1.77
C PRO A 63 18.25 0.07 -3.09
N CYS A 64 17.45 1.05 -3.48
CA CYS A 64 17.51 1.66 -4.80
C CYS A 64 17.17 3.15 -4.71
N ARG A 65 17.94 3.99 -5.39
CA ARG A 65 17.78 5.43 -5.37
C ARG A 65 16.64 5.90 -6.25
N ILE A 66 15.63 6.53 -5.66
CA ILE A 66 14.53 7.16 -6.39
C ILE A 66 14.73 8.66 -6.57
N VAL A 67 15.47 9.34 -5.68
CA VAL A 67 15.74 10.79 -5.76
C VAL A 67 17.20 11.06 -5.42
N ASP A 68 17.83 11.93 -6.23
CA ASP A 68 19.09 12.61 -5.88
C ASP A 68 19.08 14.01 -6.51
N THR A 69 18.68 14.99 -5.73
CA THR A 69 18.53 16.36 -6.25
C THR A 69 19.85 17.04 -6.63
N ARG A 70 20.99 16.44 -6.28
CA ARG A 70 22.31 16.89 -6.78
C ARG A 70 22.48 16.61 -8.27
N ASN A 71 21.81 15.55 -8.75
CA ASN A 71 21.81 15.08 -10.14
C ASN A 71 20.54 15.49 -10.90
N SER A 72 19.72 16.36 -10.29
CA SER A 72 18.49 16.90 -10.87
C SER A 72 18.66 18.37 -11.24
N ALA A 73 18.13 18.78 -12.38
CA ALA A 73 18.08 20.19 -12.78
C ALA A 73 17.32 21.07 -11.78
N SER A 74 16.47 20.49 -10.95
CA SER A 74 15.70 21.23 -9.94
C SER A 74 16.52 21.64 -8.71
N GLY A 75 17.72 21.10 -8.50
CA GLY A 75 18.65 21.49 -7.45
C GLY A 75 18.10 21.30 -6.03
N THR A 76 18.55 22.16 -5.10
CA THR A 76 18.15 22.14 -3.68
C THR A 76 16.67 22.45 -3.46
N LEU A 77 16.13 21.99 -2.34
CA LEU A 77 14.86 22.47 -1.78
C LEU A 77 15.13 23.69 -0.89
N GLY A 78 14.57 24.84 -1.27
CA GLY A 78 14.71 26.09 -0.49
C GLY A 78 13.73 26.14 0.70
N ASN A 79 13.87 27.19 1.52
CA ASN A 79 12.99 27.43 2.68
C ASN A 79 11.53 27.61 2.24
N GLY A 80 10.60 26.89 2.85
CA GLY A 80 9.17 26.88 2.50
C GLY A 80 8.86 26.22 1.15
N GLY A 81 9.89 25.72 0.45
CA GLY A 81 9.72 25.02 -0.83
C GLY A 81 9.25 23.59 -0.65
N SER A 82 8.36 23.15 -1.53
CA SER A 82 7.93 21.75 -1.62
C SER A 82 8.21 21.20 -3.01
N ARG A 83 8.42 19.88 -3.08
CA ARG A 83 8.59 19.17 -4.34
C ARG A 83 7.93 17.81 -4.25
N SER A 84 7.28 17.44 -5.37
CA SER A 84 6.63 16.14 -5.49
C SER A 84 7.51 15.18 -6.26
N PHE A 85 7.52 13.94 -5.83
CA PHE A 85 8.41 12.90 -6.33
C PHE A 85 7.63 11.69 -6.84
N THR A 86 8.13 11.12 -7.92
CA THR A 86 7.76 9.81 -8.43
C THR A 86 8.37 8.74 -7.53
N VAL A 87 7.55 7.77 -7.11
CA VAL A 87 7.97 6.65 -6.26
C VAL A 87 7.72 5.31 -6.92
N ARG A 88 6.64 5.18 -7.69
CA ARG A 88 6.17 3.94 -8.32
C ARG A 88 6.45 3.90 -9.82
N GLY A 89 6.51 2.69 -10.36
CA GLY A 89 6.66 2.46 -11.80
C GLY A 89 8.10 2.58 -12.30
N THR A 90 8.24 2.88 -13.57
CA THR A 90 9.53 2.86 -14.29
C THR A 90 9.90 4.19 -14.97
N PHE A 91 9.05 5.22 -14.84
CA PHE A 91 9.25 6.52 -15.52
C PHE A 91 9.31 7.68 -14.54
N GLY A 92 9.96 8.79 -14.94
CA GLY A 92 10.02 10.02 -14.18
C GLY A 92 11.22 10.14 -13.23
N PHE A 93 11.95 9.07 -12.99
CA PHE A 93 13.06 9.05 -12.02
C PHE A 93 14.29 9.84 -12.47
N VAL A 94 14.58 9.90 -13.77
CA VAL A 94 15.73 10.64 -14.31
C VAL A 94 15.63 12.14 -13.97
N ALA A 95 14.43 12.72 -14.09
CA ALA A 95 14.21 14.14 -13.82
C ALA A 95 14.47 14.51 -12.36
N GLN A 96 14.36 13.56 -11.44
CA GLN A 96 14.62 13.73 -10.00
C GLN A 96 15.98 13.16 -9.57
N GLY A 97 16.82 12.72 -10.53
CA GLY A 97 18.17 12.19 -10.29
C GLY A 97 18.22 10.77 -9.75
N GLY A 98 17.12 10.02 -9.86
CA GLY A 98 17.00 8.63 -9.46
C GLY A 98 17.39 7.62 -10.53
N ASN A 99 17.24 6.34 -10.21
CA ASN A 99 17.49 5.22 -11.13
C ASN A 99 16.60 5.32 -12.39
N PRO A 100 17.16 5.38 -13.60
CA PRO A 100 16.40 5.54 -14.84
C PRO A 100 15.29 4.48 -15.05
N SER A 101 15.51 3.27 -14.58
CA SER A 101 14.56 2.15 -14.72
C SER A 101 13.53 2.06 -13.59
N GLY A 102 13.54 3.00 -12.63
CA GLY A 102 12.79 2.89 -11.40
C GLY A 102 13.38 1.86 -10.45
N CYS A 103 12.68 1.59 -9.36
CA CYS A 103 13.16 0.75 -8.26
C CYS A 103 12.26 -0.47 -7.98
N GLY A 104 11.38 -0.83 -8.90
CA GLY A 104 10.53 -2.01 -8.74
C GLY A 104 9.35 -1.80 -7.78
N VAL A 105 9.06 -0.58 -7.35
CA VAL A 105 7.86 -0.27 -6.58
C VAL A 105 6.65 -0.30 -7.52
N PRO A 106 5.68 -1.21 -7.34
CA PRO A 106 4.55 -1.35 -8.24
C PRO A 106 3.52 -0.22 -8.05
N THR A 107 2.65 -0.03 -9.04
CA THR A 107 1.56 0.96 -8.96
C THR A 107 0.53 0.64 -7.89
N SER A 108 0.44 -0.62 -7.45
CA SER A 108 -0.41 -1.08 -6.33
C SER A 108 0.12 -0.70 -4.95
N ALA A 109 1.38 -0.27 -4.83
CA ALA A 109 1.95 0.12 -3.54
C ALA A 109 1.18 1.30 -2.93
N THR A 110 0.80 1.17 -1.66
CA THR A 110 0.06 2.19 -0.90
C THR A 110 0.95 3.01 0.02
N ALA A 111 2.11 2.46 0.38
CA ALA A 111 3.13 3.15 1.15
C ALA A 111 4.52 2.66 0.76
N VAL A 112 5.54 3.40 1.14
CA VAL A 112 6.94 3.09 0.85
C VAL A 112 7.81 3.29 2.09
N SER A 113 8.76 2.38 2.30
CA SER A 113 9.82 2.51 3.31
C SER A 113 11.08 3.05 2.64
N VAL A 114 11.59 4.17 3.13
CA VAL A 114 12.69 4.89 2.53
C VAL A 114 13.72 5.34 3.56
N SER A 115 14.93 5.56 3.09
CA SER A 115 15.94 6.36 3.76
C SER A 115 16.01 7.73 3.10
N VAL A 116 15.76 8.80 3.85
CA VAL A 116 15.85 10.18 3.37
C VAL A 116 17.12 10.81 3.93
N THR A 117 17.97 11.29 3.05
CA THR A 117 19.22 11.99 3.42
C THR A 117 19.16 13.44 2.95
N THR A 118 19.41 14.38 3.87
CA THR A 118 19.75 15.77 3.53
C THR A 118 21.27 15.90 3.39
N THR A 119 21.72 16.71 2.46
CA THR A 119 23.16 16.96 2.27
C THR A 119 23.40 18.35 1.69
N GLN A 120 24.61 18.88 1.90
CA GLN A 120 25.01 20.22 1.46
C GLN A 120 24.02 21.30 1.95
N SER A 121 23.53 21.13 3.17
CA SER A 121 22.56 22.04 3.79
C SER A 121 23.21 23.37 4.14
N ALA A 122 22.69 24.49 3.62
CA ALA A 122 23.21 25.83 3.88
C ALA A 122 22.82 26.41 5.25
N GLY A 123 21.89 25.76 5.95
CA GLY A 123 21.39 26.13 7.28
C GLY A 123 20.72 24.98 7.97
N ALA A 124 20.33 25.13 9.22
CA ALA A 124 19.49 24.18 9.93
C ALA A 124 18.06 24.21 9.39
N GLY A 125 17.32 23.11 9.54
CA GLY A 125 15.94 23.01 9.11
C GLY A 125 15.27 21.70 9.45
N TYR A 126 14.06 21.51 8.90
CA TYR A 126 13.28 20.29 9.05
C TYR A 126 12.51 19.97 7.79
N LEU A 127 12.13 18.72 7.65
CA LEU A 127 11.38 18.19 6.51
C LEU A 127 10.00 17.70 6.94
N ILE A 128 9.02 17.96 6.07
CA ILE A 128 7.66 17.42 6.16
C ILE A 128 7.39 16.59 4.90
N GLY A 129 6.81 15.39 5.06
CA GLY A 129 6.44 14.52 3.93
C GLY A 129 4.97 14.11 4.02
N TRP A 130 4.30 14.06 2.86
CA TRP A 130 2.89 13.66 2.78
C TRP A 130 2.52 13.14 1.39
N PRO A 131 1.38 12.41 1.25
CA PRO A 131 0.88 11.97 -0.04
C PRO A 131 0.60 13.15 -0.97
N PHE A 132 1.03 13.09 -2.22
CA PHE A 132 0.75 14.13 -3.21
C PHE A 132 -0.76 14.37 -3.35
N GLY A 133 -1.13 15.66 -3.38
CA GLY A 133 -2.53 16.10 -3.51
C GLY A 133 -3.31 16.14 -2.19
N GLN A 134 -2.70 15.77 -1.08
CA GLN A 134 -3.27 15.95 0.26
C GLN A 134 -2.78 17.27 0.88
N PRO A 135 -3.50 17.82 1.87
CA PRO A 135 -3.02 18.94 2.65
C PRO A 135 -1.72 18.60 3.38
N GLN A 136 -0.83 19.58 3.50
CA GLN A 136 0.39 19.42 4.28
C GLN A 136 0.04 19.19 5.76
N PRO A 137 0.57 18.11 6.38
CA PRO A 137 0.37 17.88 7.82
C PRO A 137 1.23 18.83 8.66
N ASN A 138 0.86 18.98 9.93
CA ASN A 138 1.63 19.75 10.91
C ASN A 138 2.60 18.84 11.70
N THR A 139 3.39 18.02 10.98
CA THR A 139 4.35 17.09 11.57
C THR A 139 5.60 17.03 10.72
N SER A 140 6.79 17.10 11.33
CA SER A 140 8.06 16.84 10.65
C SER A 140 8.49 15.38 10.86
N PHE A 141 9.20 14.83 9.89
CA PHE A 141 9.80 13.49 10.02
C PHE A 141 11.31 13.52 10.21
N GLY A 142 11.95 14.66 10.06
CA GLY A 142 13.39 14.79 10.26
C GLY A 142 13.86 16.24 10.39
N THR A 143 14.91 16.46 11.17
CA THR A 143 15.58 17.75 11.37
C THR A 143 17.05 17.63 11.00
N TYR A 144 17.63 18.69 10.46
CA TYR A 144 19.02 18.70 10.04
C TYR A 144 19.72 20.00 10.44
N ASN A 145 21.05 19.98 10.47
CA ASN A 145 21.90 21.14 10.78
C ASN A 145 22.70 21.58 9.55
N ALA A 146 23.17 22.83 9.58
CA ALA A 146 24.05 23.38 8.56
C ALA A 146 25.31 22.51 8.39
N GLY A 147 25.68 22.22 7.15
CA GLY A 147 26.90 21.48 6.82
C GLY A 147 26.90 20.00 7.23
N LEU A 148 25.97 19.57 8.06
CA LEU A 148 25.84 18.18 8.49
C LEU A 148 24.68 17.54 7.75
N GLY A 149 24.93 16.39 7.13
CA GLY A 149 23.87 15.56 6.57
C GLY A 149 23.05 14.89 7.68
N MET A 150 21.75 14.76 7.47
CA MET A 150 20.89 13.88 8.25
C MET A 150 20.52 12.68 7.36
N THR A 151 20.47 11.50 7.94
CA THR A 151 19.82 10.35 7.30
C THR A 151 18.79 9.78 8.28
N VAL A 152 17.56 9.63 7.81
CA VAL A 152 16.45 9.09 8.61
C VAL A 152 15.66 8.08 7.79
N GLY A 153 15.30 6.95 8.42
CA GLY A 153 14.32 6.03 7.89
C GLY A 153 12.91 6.56 8.12
N ALA A 154 12.05 6.46 7.12
CA ALA A 154 10.67 6.90 7.21
C ALA A 154 9.77 6.02 6.32
N ASP A 155 8.53 5.82 6.76
CA ASP A 155 7.49 5.23 5.96
C ASP A 155 6.52 6.33 5.52
N PHE A 156 6.28 6.41 4.22
CA PHE A 156 5.35 7.38 3.66
C PHE A 156 4.17 6.70 3.00
N ILE A 157 2.96 7.12 3.38
CA ILE A 157 1.76 6.82 2.63
C ILE A 157 1.87 7.53 1.27
N LEU A 158 1.52 6.82 0.21
CA LEU A 158 1.54 7.35 -1.15
C LEU A 158 0.13 7.80 -1.58
N ARG A 159 0.07 8.64 -2.61
CA ARG A 159 -1.20 9.00 -3.24
C ARG A 159 -2.02 7.77 -3.59
N ALA A 160 -3.31 7.75 -3.21
CA ALA A 160 -4.18 6.58 -3.29
C ALA A 160 -4.42 6.04 -4.71
N THR A 161 -4.33 6.88 -5.74
CA THR A 161 -4.78 6.55 -7.11
C THR A 161 -3.77 5.80 -7.98
N GLY A 162 -2.62 5.40 -7.45
CA GLY A 162 -1.57 4.78 -8.28
C GLY A 162 -0.87 5.71 -9.28
N ALA A 163 -1.38 6.94 -9.46
CA ALA A 163 -0.78 7.94 -10.35
C ALA A 163 0.45 8.61 -9.72
N GLU A 164 1.39 9.05 -10.57
CA GLU A 164 2.58 9.77 -10.15
C GLU A 164 2.49 11.27 -10.54
N PRO A 165 3.16 12.16 -9.79
CA PRO A 165 3.91 11.91 -8.54
C PRO A 165 3.00 11.47 -7.39
N SER A 166 3.58 10.77 -6.39
CA SER A 166 2.81 10.19 -5.28
C SER A 166 3.22 10.64 -3.89
N LEU A 167 4.39 11.25 -3.75
CA LEU A 167 4.94 11.76 -2.49
C LEU A 167 5.33 13.22 -2.64
N THR A 168 5.01 14.05 -1.65
CA THR A 168 5.48 15.45 -1.57
C THR A 168 6.35 15.61 -0.33
N ILE A 169 7.48 16.31 -0.47
CA ILE A 169 8.34 16.71 0.65
C ILE A 169 8.52 18.22 0.60
N ALA A 170 8.35 18.88 1.75
CA ALA A 170 8.67 20.29 1.97
C ALA A 170 9.88 20.44 2.89
N ASN A 171 10.61 21.52 2.66
CA ASN A 171 11.74 21.94 3.48
C ASN A 171 11.46 23.28 4.15
N TYR A 172 11.74 23.38 5.44
CA TYR A 172 11.68 24.62 6.21
C TYR A 172 13.01 24.84 6.89
N GLY A 173 13.74 25.86 6.44
CA GLY A 173 15.08 26.18 6.90
C GLY A 173 16.08 26.40 5.77
N GLY A 174 17.36 26.14 5.99
CA GLY A 174 18.38 26.30 4.98
C GLY A 174 18.14 25.45 3.75
N PRO A 175 18.45 25.95 2.52
CA PRO A 175 18.40 25.12 1.33
C PRO A 175 19.21 23.83 1.50
N THR A 176 18.66 22.70 1.05
CA THR A 176 19.31 21.39 1.17
C THR A 176 19.05 20.53 -0.05
N HIS A 177 19.99 19.65 -0.37
CA HIS A 177 19.75 18.56 -1.30
C HIS A 177 19.08 17.39 -0.59
N LEU A 178 18.24 16.67 -1.32
CA LEU A 178 17.60 15.44 -0.87
C LEU A 178 18.11 14.24 -1.67
N ILE A 179 18.38 13.17 -0.95
CA ILE A 179 18.61 11.83 -1.50
C ILE A 179 17.54 10.93 -0.88
N ILE A 180 16.84 10.16 -1.69
CA ILE A 180 15.84 9.20 -1.21
C ILE A 180 16.14 7.84 -1.82
N ASP A 181 16.42 6.89 -0.94
CA ASP A 181 16.66 5.48 -1.29
C ASP A 181 15.50 4.64 -0.73
N VAL A 182 14.82 3.90 -1.59
CA VAL A 182 13.74 2.99 -1.20
C VAL A 182 14.31 1.62 -0.83
N SER A 183 13.82 1.04 0.27
CA SER A 183 14.20 -0.29 0.76
C SER A 183 13.06 -1.29 0.75
N GLY A 184 11.83 -0.83 0.54
CA GLY A 184 10.64 -1.67 0.46
C GLY A 184 9.38 -0.85 0.27
N TYR A 185 8.28 -1.55 0.08
CA TYR A 185 6.97 -0.94 -0.09
C TYR A 185 5.89 -1.76 0.62
N TYR A 186 4.75 -1.14 0.83
CA TYR A 186 3.57 -1.77 1.39
C TYR A 186 2.49 -1.86 0.31
N GLU A 187 1.83 -3.00 0.26
CA GLU A 187 0.71 -3.21 -0.64
C GLU A 187 -0.43 -3.93 0.08
N PRO A 188 -1.68 -3.79 -0.38
CA PRO A 188 -2.80 -4.51 0.20
C PRO A 188 -2.54 -6.02 0.19
N GLN A 189 -2.90 -6.69 1.27
CA GLN A 189 -2.89 -8.14 1.34
C GLN A 189 -3.79 -8.70 0.25
N LEU A 190 -3.37 -9.79 -0.39
CA LEU A 190 -4.20 -10.48 -1.35
C LEU A 190 -5.39 -11.12 -0.63
N ALA A 191 -6.58 -10.61 -0.86
CA ALA A 191 -7.82 -11.11 -0.28
C ALA A 191 -8.99 -10.95 -1.23
N GLY A 192 -9.94 -11.88 -1.16
CA GLY A 192 -11.19 -11.82 -1.90
C GLY A 192 -12.19 -12.84 -1.39
N PHE A 193 -13.47 -12.56 -1.59
CA PHE A 193 -14.56 -13.50 -1.37
C PHE A 193 -15.20 -13.85 -2.71
N VAL A 194 -15.26 -15.15 -2.98
CA VAL A 194 -15.89 -15.70 -4.17
C VAL A 194 -17.07 -16.55 -3.71
N GLU A 195 -18.26 -16.22 -4.20
CA GLU A 195 -19.48 -16.96 -3.95
C GLU A 195 -19.47 -18.31 -4.67
N GLN A 196 -20.39 -19.20 -4.29
CA GLN A 196 -20.50 -20.54 -4.87
C GLN A 196 -20.75 -20.52 -6.39
N ASP A 197 -21.37 -19.48 -6.91
CA ASP A 197 -21.64 -19.28 -8.34
C ASP A 197 -20.45 -18.68 -9.12
N GLY A 198 -19.34 -18.38 -8.45
CA GLY A 198 -18.17 -17.74 -9.03
C GLY A 198 -18.18 -16.22 -8.97
N THR A 199 -19.20 -15.61 -8.36
CA THR A 199 -19.29 -14.17 -8.20
C THR A 199 -18.22 -13.68 -7.21
N LEU A 200 -17.40 -12.71 -7.62
CA LEU A 200 -16.44 -12.04 -6.75
C LEU A 200 -17.17 -10.91 -6.01
N THR A 201 -17.51 -11.12 -4.74
CA THR A 201 -18.25 -10.14 -3.92
C THR A 201 -17.35 -9.16 -3.20
N TYR A 202 -16.09 -9.53 -3.00
CA TYR A 202 -15.06 -8.66 -2.43
C TYR A 202 -13.69 -8.97 -3.02
N SER A 203 -12.89 -7.93 -3.24
CA SER A 203 -11.47 -8.04 -3.58
C SER A 203 -10.66 -6.90 -2.98
N SER A 204 -9.47 -7.20 -2.51
CA SER A 204 -8.47 -6.20 -2.13
C SER A 204 -7.95 -5.36 -3.33
N GLY A 205 -8.50 -5.58 -4.53
CA GLY A 205 -8.05 -4.97 -5.78
C GLY A 205 -6.95 -5.76 -6.48
N ARG A 206 -6.53 -6.89 -5.92
CA ARG A 206 -5.46 -7.74 -6.45
C ARG A 206 -5.96 -8.98 -7.19
N ILE A 207 -7.26 -9.27 -7.13
CA ILE A 207 -7.93 -10.27 -7.96
C ILE A 207 -8.51 -9.55 -9.16
N THR A 208 -8.07 -9.92 -10.36
CA THR A 208 -8.44 -9.25 -11.62
C THR A 208 -9.54 -9.99 -12.38
N ALA A 209 -9.69 -11.29 -12.16
CA ALA A 209 -10.77 -12.09 -12.71
C ALA A 209 -11.03 -13.34 -11.88
N VAL A 210 -12.29 -13.79 -11.89
CA VAL A 210 -12.71 -15.09 -11.37
C VAL A 210 -13.56 -15.75 -12.45
N SER A 211 -13.36 -17.06 -12.69
CA SER A 211 -14.27 -17.89 -13.46
C SER A 211 -14.58 -19.17 -12.69
N HIS A 212 -15.79 -19.72 -12.90
CA HIS A 212 -16.28 -20.93 -12.25
C HIS A 212 -16.61 -21.97 -13.34
N PRO A 213 -15.60 -22.68 -13.88
CA PRO A 213 -15.78 -23.59 -15.01
C PRO A 213 -16.62 -24.84 -14.69
N SER A 214 -16.63 -25.26 -13.42
CA SER A 214 -17.46 -26.38 -12.96
C SER A 214 -17.60 -26.37 -11.44
N VAL A 215 -18.55 -27.10 -10.91
CA VAL A 215 -18.79 -27.21 -9.46
C VAL A 215 -17.52 -27.55 -8.71
N GLY A 216 -17.16 -26.70 -7.75
CA GLY A 216 -15.97 -26.85 -6.91
C GLY A 216 -14.65 -26.42 -7.56
N ASN A 217 -14.65 -25.93 -8.81
CA ASN A 217 -13.47 -25.44 -9.51
C ASN A 217 -13.58 -23.94 -9.79
N TYR A 218 -12.62 -23.19 -9.34
CA TYR A 218 -12.52 -21.74 -9.54
C TYR A 218 -11.15 -21.40 -10.13
N ASP A 219 -11.14 -20.64 -11.24
CA ASP A 219 -9.93 -20.05 -11.78
C ASP A 219 -9.86 -18.59 -11.31
N ILE A 220 -8.83 -18.25 -10.54
CA ILE A 220 -8.64 -16.92 -9.99
C ILE A 220 -7.40 -16.32 -10.63
N THR A 221 -7.55 -15.14 -11.24
CA THR A 221 -6.45 -14.38 -11.83
C THR A 221 -6.08 -13.23 -10.92
N PHE A 222 -4.78 -13.08 -10.68
CA PHE A 222 -4.21 -12.03 -9.85
C PHE A 222 -3.50 -10.98 -10.70
N ASP A 223 -3.29 -9.79 -10.14
CA ASP A 223 -2.56 -8.67 -10.75
C ASP A 223 -1.08 -8.98 -11.03
N ARG A 224 -0.53 -10.03 -10.41
CA ARG A 224 0.85 -10.50 -10.61
C ARG A 224 0.97 -12.01 -10.31
N THR A 225 2.12 -12.57 -10.68
CA THR A 225 2.46 -13.96 -10.32
C THR A 225 2.54 -14.10 -8.80
N VAL A 226 1.84 -15.10 -8.27
CA VAL A 226 1.96 -15.55 -6.88
C VAL A 226 2.89 -16.77 -6.86
N SER A 227 3.92 -16.71 -6.05
CA SER A 227 4.91 -17.79 -5.87
C SER A 227 4.77 -18.42 -4.50
#